data_30228fd5ee41d1aedf7f8f5277339441
#
_entry.id   30228fd5ee41d1aedf7f8f5277339441
#
_cell.length_a   1.000
_cell.length_b   1.000
_cell.length_c   1.000
_cell.angle_alpha   90.00
_cell.angle_beta   90.00
_cell.angle_gamma   90.00
#
_symmetry.space_group_name_H-M   'P 1'
#
loop_
_entity.id
_entity.type
_entity.pdbx_description
1 polymer ?
#
loop_
_entity_poly.entity_id
_entity_poly.type
_entity_poly.pdbx_seq_one_letter_code
_entity_poly.pdbx_strand_id
1 'polypeptide(L)'
;MVGLTSTTLTYKSALEIIKVAKKALPNCLTIIGGSHVTFWDDKALQDCPQLDIVVRKEGEITLLELMQKLEAAKSFGDVLGITCRKDGKIVKNADRPYMEDLDDLPFPAVHLFPIEQFNKYGNIIFPVMTSLGCTFWCEFCTAVRMFGRKYRMRNPKKVVDELEYLYKKYGEKQYTFYDDTFTVDQTRTEEICNEILRRGLKIKWDCETRVDMVTKDLLQKMREAGCIAVWYGVEAGSQKVRDAMGKVISTQQTFNAFKWTKEAGLIAVASIILGFPGETKETAWESVKLLERINPDEIGIYIATPYPGTPMYDYVTKMGWLKIHDFNKYDTATPTFESPTMSMEELRKIHDKAHQSFYLRPTYVIRAFSKGGVYGYSTTRTALAWLRRLIVSKLGFG
;
A
#
# COMPACT_ATOMS: atom_id res chain seq x y z
N MET A 1 14.65 17.60 -17.91
CA MET A 1 14.45 16.26 -17.35
C MET A 1 12.97 15.99 -17.13
N VAL A 2 12.52 14.74 -17.36
CA VAL A 2 11.17 14.26 -17.03
C VAL A 2 11.32 13.03 -16.14
N GLY A 3 10.82 13.14 -14.90
CA GLY A 3 10.86 12.08 -13.91
C GLY A 3 9.47 11.54 -13.62
N LEU A 4 9.33 10.23 -13.53
CA LEU A 4 8.07 9.53 -13.23
C LEU A 4 8.28 8.51 -12.10
N THR A 5 7.18 8.18 -11.44
CA THR A 5 7.13 7.03 -10.54
C THR A 5 6.11 6.03 -11.04
N SER A 6 6.33 4.74 -10.79
CA SER A 6 5.37 3.70 -11.17
C SER A 6 5.21 2.60 -10.13
N THR A 7 3.97 2.22 -9.93
CA THR A 7 3.58 0.92 -9.38
C THR A 7 3.39 -0.06 -10.53
N THR A 8 3.12 -1.34 -10.22
CA THR A 8 2.89 -2.34 -11.27
C THR A 8 1.71 -1.97 -12.16
N LEU A 9 0.63 -1.48 -11.59
CA LEU A 9 -0.57 -1.11 -12.32
C LEU A 9 -0.37 0.12 -13.24
N THR A 10 0.51 1.05 -12.87
CA THR A 10 0.74 2.30 -13.62
C THR A 10 1.94 2.23 -14.57
N TYR A 11 2.66 1.09 -14.59
CA TYR A 11 3.91 0.92 -15.34
C TYR A 11 3.78 1.23 -16.82
N LYS A 12 2.80 0.62 -17.50
CA LYS A 12 2.60 0.85 -18.95
C LYS A 12 2.28 2.30 -19.25
N SER A 13 1.42 2.92 -18.46
CA SER A 13 1.07 4.34 -18.61
C SER A 13 2.28 5.25 -18.42
N ALA A 14 3.16 4.92 -17.46
CA ALA A 14 4.41 5.66 -17.26
C ALA A 14 5.34 5.56 -18.48
N LEU A 15 5.47 4.37 -19.09
CA LEU A 15 6.26 4.21 -20.31
C LEU A 15 5.69 5.01 -21.50
N GLU A 16 4.37 5.07 -21.64
CA GLU A 16 3.74 5.88 -22.70
C GLU A 16 3.99 7.39 -22.48
N ILE A 17 3.94 7.86 -21.22
CA ILE A 17 4.30 9.26 -20.91
C ILE A 17 5.77 9.54 -21.27
N ILE A 18 6.69 8.62 -21.01
CA ILE A 18 8.11 8.75 -21.40
C ILE A 18 8.27 8.90 -22.91
N LYS A 19 7.56 8.09 -23.71
CA LYS A 19 7.58 8.18 -25.18
C LYS A 19 7.07 9.54 -25.67
N VAL A 20 5.97 10.03 -25.09
CA VAL A 20 5.42 11.36 -25.41
C VAL A 20 6.40 12.46 -25.01
N ALA A 21 7.02 12.37 -23.84
CA ALA A 21 8.02 13.34 -23.39
C ALA A 21 9.22 13.43 -24.34
N LYS A 22 9.77 12.28 -24.77
CA LYS A 22 10.87 12.25 -25.75
C LYS A 22 10.47 12.78 -27.13
N LYS A 23 9.23 12.54 -27.55
CA LYS A 23 8.71 13.11 -28.82
C LYS A 23 8.61 14.62 -28.76
N ALA A 24 8.13 15.17 -27.63
CA ALA A 24 7.99 16.62 -27.45
C ALA A 24 9.32 17.33 -27.17
N LEU A 25 10.21 16.67 -26.44
CA LEU A 25 11.50 17.18 -25.98
C LEU A 25 12.60 16.12 -26.24
N PRO A 26 13.10 15.98 -27.46
CA PRO A 26 14.01 14.88 -27.84
C PRO A 26 15.27 14.77 -26.98
N ASN A 27 15.79 15.91 -26.50
CA ASN A 27 17.00 15.97 -25.69
C ASN A 27 16.73 15.89 -24.17
N CYS A 28 15.48 15.72 -23.73
CA CYS A 28 15.21 15.60 -22.30
C CYS A 28 15.72 14.27 -21.75
N LEU A 29 16.30 14.29 -20.57
CA LEU A 29 16.60 13.08 -19.82
C LEU A 29 15.32 12.53 -19.21
N THR A 30 15.07 11.24 -19.37
CA THR A 30 13.88 10.55 -18.85
C THR A 30 14.27 9.57 -17.76
N ILE A 31 13.59 9.68 -16.62
CA ILE A 31 13.89 8.91 -15.42
C ILE A 31 12.60 8.28 -14.89
N ILE A 32 12.66 7.04 -14.45
CA ILE A 32 11.57 6.38 -13.77
C ILE A 32 12.05 5.75 -12.47
N GLY A 33 11.25 5.85 -11.41
CA GLY A 33 11.44 5.17 -10.14
C GLY A 33 10.16 4.46 -9.68
N GLY A 34 10.16 3.97 -8.45
CA GLY A 34 9.01 3.34 -7.83
C GLY A 34 9.12 1.83 -7.69
N SER A 35 8.11 1.24 -7.05
CA SER A 35 8.15 -0.15 -6.61
C SER A 35 8.23 -1.16 -7.75
N HIS A 36 7.57 -0.92 -8.88
CA HIS A 36 7.62 -1.85 -10.01
C HIS A 36 9.01 -1.91 -10.63
N VAL A 37 9.53 -0.77 -11.04
CA VAL A 37 10.79 -0.68 -11.81
C VAL A 37 12.01 -0.99 -10.95
N THR A 38 11.92 -0.92 -9.63
CA THR A 38 12.96 -1.42 -8.72
C THR A 38 13.27 -2.89 -8.96
N PHE A 39 12.27 -3.70 -9.29
CA PHE A 39 12.38 -5.15 -9.54
C PHE A 39 12.27 -5.51 -11.02
N TRP A 40 12.17 -4.51 -11.91
CA TRP A 40 11.98 -4.65 -13.35
C TRP A 40 12.90 -3.72 -14.15
N ASP A 41 14.02 -3.32 -13.56
CA ASP A 41 14.88 -2.24 -14.05
C ASP A 41 15.46 -2.49 -15.43
N ASP A 42 16.10 -3.63 -15.66
CA ASP A 42 16.67 -4.00 -16.95
C ASP A 42 15.57 -4.12 -18.02
N LYS A 43 14.45 -4.76 -17.67
CA LYS A 43 13.32 -4.95 -18.58
C LYS A 43 12.64 -3.64 -18.91
N ALA A 44 12.51 -2.72 -17.95
CA ALA A 44 11.93 -1.41 -18.21
C ALA A 44 12.73 -0.63 -19.26
N LEU A 45 14.05 -0.70 -19.21
CA LEU A 45 14.91 -0.13 -20.25
C LEU A 45 14.79 -0.88 -21.58
N GLN A 46 14.61 -2.20 -21.59
CA GLN A 46 14.36 -2.97 -22.81
C GLN A 46 13.00 -2.63 -23.44
N ASP A 47 11.94 -2.56 -22.62
CA ASP A 47 10.58 -2.28 -23.06
C ASP A 47 10.41 -0.86 -23.64
N CYS A 48 11.25 0.10 -23.19
CA CYS A 48 11.16 1.49 -23.61
C CYS A 48 12.55 2.06 -23.98
N PRO A 49 12.92 2.05 -25.28
CA PRO A 49 14.18 2.66 -25.74
C PRO A 49 14.32 4.16 -25.42
N GLN A 50 13.22 4.86 -25.18
CA GLN A 50 13.17 6.27 -24.82
C GLN A 50 13.45 6.52 -23.34
N LEU A 51 13.51 5.48 -22.51
CA LEU A 51 13.87 5.57 -21.10
C LEU A 51 15.39 5.58 -20.95
N ASP A 52 15.93 6.56 -20.25
CA ASP A 52 17.37 6.71 -20.04
C ASP A 52 17.82 6.08 -18.72
N ILE A 53 17.08 6.28 -17.63
CA ILE A 53 17.50 5.89 -16.27
C ILE A 53 16.33 5.30 -15.48
N VAL A 54 16.60 4.21 -14.78
CA VAL A 54 15.75 3.66 -13.70
C VAL A 54 16.43 3.93 -12.36
N VAL A 55 15.70 4.53 -11.42
CA VAL A 55 16.11 4.71 -10.02
C VAL A 55 15.48 3.60 -9.19
N ARG A 56 16.31 2.82 -8.52
CA ARG A 56 15.88 1.66 -7.74
C ARG A 56 15.78 1.99 -6.25
N LYS A 57 14.86 1.32 -5.55
CA LYS A 57 14.65 1.42 -4.09
C LYS A 57 14.33 2.85 -3.64
N GLU A 58 15.03 3.34 -2.60
CA GLU A 58 14.90 4.71 -2.08
C GLU A 58 15.54 5.68 -3.07
N GLY A 59 14.74 6.57 -3.62
CA GLY A 59 15.15 7.45 -4.70
C GLY A 59 15.70 8.80 -4.26
N GLU A 60 15.48 9.20 -3.01
CA GLU A 60 15.69 10.56 -2.52
C GLU A 60 17.14 11.02 -2.73
N ILE A 61 18.08 10.31 -2.14
CA ILE A 61 19.52 10.64 -2.26
C ILE A 61 20.05 10.32 -3.66
N THR A 62 19.57 9.25 -4.29
CA THR A 62 19.97 8.88 -5.64
C THR A 62 19.58 9.96 -6.65
N LEU A 63 18.36 10.48 -6.56
CA LEU A 63 17.89 11.54 -7.44
C LEU A 63 18.62 12.86 -7.17
N LEU A 64 18.87 13.20 -5.89
CA LEU A 64 19.62 14.38 -5.52
C LEU A 64 21.05 14.36 -6.12
N GLU A 65 21.78 13.25 -5.94
CA GLU A 65 23.13 13.10 -6.51
C GLU A 65 23.11 13.18 -8.03
N LEU A 66 22.13 12.53 -8.66
CA LEU A 66 21.95 12.56 -10.12
C LEU A 66 21.75 14.01 -10.61
N MET A 67 20.88 14.78 -9.94
CA MET A 67 20.62 16.18 -10.29
C MET A 67 21.85 17.05 -10.14
N GLN A 68 22.60 16.92 -9.04
CA GLN A 68 23.84 17.66 -8.81
C GLN A 68 24.90 17.37 -9.88
N LYS A 69 25.03 16.11 -10.31
CA LYS A 69 25.97 15.75 -11.39
C LYS A 69 25.53 16.34 -12.75
N LEU A 70 24.24 16.31 -13.04
CA LEU A 70 23.71 16.90 -14.27
C LEU A 70 23.91 18.43 -14.29
N GLU A 71 23.63 19.13 -13.22
CA GLU A 71 23.88 20.59 -13.10
C GLU A 71 25.35 20.95 -13.28
N ALA A 72 26.24 20.11 -12.75
CA ALA A 72 27.69 20.28 -12.89
C ALA A 72 28.24 19.78 -14.24
N ALA A 73 27.38 19.36 -15.19
CA ALA A 73 27.75 18.72 -16.47
C ALA A 73 28.73 17.53 -16.31
N LYS A 74 28.64 16.81 -15.19
CA LYS A 74 29.45 15.62 -14.89
C LYS A 74 28.74 14.35 -15.34
N SER A 75 29.54 13.30 -15.59
CA SER A 75 28.99 11.96 -15.83
C SER A 75 28.22 11.44 -14.60
N PHE A 76 27.11 10.79 -14.83
CA PHE A 76 26.30 10.14 -13.80
C PHE A 76 26.41 8.60 -13.82
N GLY A 77 27.27 8.04 -14.68
CA GLY A 77 27.38 6.60 -14.87
C GLY A 77 27.93 5.81 -13.67
N ASP A 78 28.33 6.49 -12.59
CA ASP A 78 28.81 5.93 -11.32
C ASP A 78 27.82 6.13 -10.16
N VAL A 79 26.67 6.78 -10.39
CA VAL A 79 25.65 7.02 -9.35
C VAL A 79 25.10 5.69 -8.85
N LEU A 80 25.12 5.48 -7.53
CA LEU A 80 24.58 4.26 -6.92
C LEU A 80 23.06 4.20 -7.04
N GLY A 81 22.51 2.99 -7.15
CA GLY A 81 21.06 2.77 -7.15
C GLY A 81 20.38 3.05 -8.49
N ILE A 82 21.13 3.28 -9.56
CA ILE A 82 20.54 3.43 -10.89
C ILE A 82 20.85 2.22 -11.81
N THR A 83 19.96 2.03 -12.79
CA THR A 83 20.20 1.25 -14.00
C THR A 83 20.00 2.19 -15.19
N CYS A 84 20.95 2.29 -16.10
CA CYS A 84 20.92 3.29 -17.17
C CYS A 84 21.48 2.76 -18.49
N ARG A 85 21.28 3.55 -19.57
CA ARG A 85 21.95 3.31 -20.85
C ARG A 85 23.29 4.02 -20.88
N LYS A 86 24.33 3.27 -21.21
CA LYS A 86 25.68 3.78 -21.46
C LYS A 86 26.23 3.12 -22.70
N ASP A 87 26.62 3.92 -23.67
CA ASP A 87 27.20 3.44 -24.95
C ASP A 87 26.34 2.34 -25.62
N GLY A 88 25.02 2.53 -25.63
CA GLY A 88 24.05 1.58 -26.20
C GLY A 88 23.78 0.34 -25.36
N LYS A 89 24.46 0.14 -24.24
CA LYS A 89 24.29 -0.99 -23.33
C LYS A 89 23.52 -0.59 -22.06
N ILE A 90 22.78 -1.53 -21.52
CA ILE A 90 22.16 -1.38 -20.20
C ILE A 90 23.21 -1.70 -19.13
N VAL A 91 23.45 -0.77 -18.23
CA VAL A 91 24.42 -0.89 -17.13
C VAL A 91 23.68 -0.72 -15.82
N LYS A 92 23.83 -1.71 -14.95
CA LYS A 92 23.29 -1.71 -13.59
C LYS A 92 24.39 -1.39 -12.59
N ASN A 93 24.30 -0.22 -11.97
CA ASN A 93 25.23 0.18 -10.92
C ASN A 93 24.92 -0.56 -9.61
N ALA A 94 25.88 -0.57 -8.69
CA ALA A 94 25.66 -1.11 -7.35
C ALA A 94 24.44 -0.45 -6.67
N ASP A 95 23.75 -1.20 -5.83
CA ASP A 95 22.65 -0.66 -5.05
C ASP A 95 23.17 0.42 -4.08
N ARG A 96 22.35 1.45 -3.87
CA ARG A 96 22.63 2.43 -2.82
C ARG A 96 22.26 1.82 -1.46
N PRO A 97 23.10 1.99 -0.44
CA PRO A 97 22.69 1.70 0.94
C PRO A 97 21.43 2.46 1.32
N TYR A 98 20.60 1.87 2.14
CA TYR A 98 19.42 2.54 2.69
C TYR A 98 19.83 3.71 3.59
N MET A 99 19.04 4.79 3.58
CA MET A 99 19.24 5.91 4.49
C MET A 99 19.11 5.44 5.94
N GLU A 100 20.10 5.75 6.77
CA GLU A 100 20.12 5.30 8.17
C GLU A 100 19.21 6.18 9.05
N ASP A 101 19.27 7.48 8.89
CA ASP A 101 18.47 8.47 9.64
C ASP A 101 17.42 9.09 8.69
N LEU A 102 16.15 8.80 8.95
CA LEU A 102 15.05 9.37 8.16
C LEU A 102 14.74 10.82 8.52
N ASP A 103 15.26 11.32 9.62
CA ASP A 103 15.11 12.72 10.04
C ASP A 103 16.00 13.69 9.24
N ASP A 104 16.94 13.17 8.44
CA ASP A 104 17.72 13.96 7.48
C ASP A 104 16.88 14.38 6.26
N LEU A 105 15.74 13.73 6.02
CA LEU A 105 14.84 14.12 4.94
C LEU A 105 14.06 15.39 5.27
N PRO A 106 13.99 16.35 4.33
CA PRO A 106 13.08 17.47 4.47
C PRO A 106 11.61 17.00 4.42
N PHE A 107 10.71 17.84 4.89
CA PHE A 107 9.28 17.59 4.70
C PHE A 107 8.94 17.55 3.21
N PRO A 108 7.96 16.72 2.81
CA PRO A 108 7.51 16.66 1.42
C PRO A 108 7.16 18.05 0.88
N ALA A 109 7.55 18.31 -0.37
CA ALA A 109 7.32 19.60 -1.03
C ALA A 109 5.84 19.76 -1.47
N VAL A 110 4.93 19.72 -0.50
CA VAL A 110 3.47 19.77 -0.70
C VAL A 110 3.04 21.01 -1.49
N HIS A 111 3.78 22.11 -1.38
CA HIS A 111 3.53 23.36 -2.12
C HIS A 111 3.65 23.22 -3.64
N LEU A 112 4.27 22.15 -4.14
CA LEU A 112 4.37 21.86 -5.57
C LEU A 112 3.13 21.11 -6.10
N PHE A 113 2.23 20.67 -5.24
CA PHE A 113 1.00 19.99 -5.63
C PHE A 113 -0.17 20.98 -5.71
N PRO A 114 -1.10 20.79 -6.65
CA PRO A 114 -2.28 21.66 -6.80
C PRO A 114 -3.36 21.32 -5.76
N ILE A 115 -3.05 21.50 -4.47
CA ILE A 115 -3.89 21.11 -3.31
C ILE A 115 -5.30 21.68 -3.43
N GLU A 116 -5.45 22.95 -3.85
CA GLU A 116 -6.76 23.59 -4.03
C GLU A 116 -7.64 22.87 -5.06
N GLN A 117 -7.04 22.28 -6.10
CA GLN A 117 -7.79 21.52 -7.09
C GLN A 117 -8.29 20.21 -6.52
N PHE A 118 -7.45 19.51 -5.73
CA PHE A 118 -7.84 18.28 -5.07
C PHE A 118 -8.96 18.52 -4.05
N ASN A 119 -8.93 19.62 -3.30
CA ASN A 119 -9.96 19.97 -2.33
C ASN A 119 -11.35 20.18 -2.95
N LYS A 120 -11.44 20.53 -4.24
CA LYS A 120 -12.72 20.62 -4.97
C LYS A 120 -13.40 19.28 -5.17
N TYR A 121 -12.66 18.16 -5.12
CA TYR A 121 -13.17 16.80 -5.33
C TYR A 121 -13.46 16.05 -4.03
N GLY A 122 -13.15 16.64 -2.89
CA GLY A 122 -13.36 16.07 -1.55
C GLY A 122 -12.25 16.49 -0.58
N ASN A 123 -12.38 16.10 0.68
CA ASN A 123 -11.33 16.32 1.65
C ASN A 123 -10.09 15.52 1.27
N ILE A 124 -8.94 16.17 1.18
CA ILE A 124 -7.66 15.49 1.01
C ILE A 124 -7.31 14.80 2.33
N ILE A 125 -6.88 13.54 2.22
CA ILE A 125 -6.23 12.84 3.31
C ILE A 125 -4.72 12.88 3.01
N PHE A 126 -3.94 13.55 3.85
CA PHE A 126 -2.50 13.64 3.64
C PHE A 126 -1.80 12.35 4.09
N PRO A 127 -1.05 11.70 3.19
CA PRO A 127 -0.17 10.61 3.59
C PRO A 127 1.04 11.17 4.35
N VAL A 128 1.35 10.60 5.49
CA VAL A 128 2.55 10.90 6.26
C VAL A 128 3.30 9.59 6.49
N MET A 129 4.55 9.54 6.10
CA MET A 129 5.42 8.40 6.31
C MET A 129 6.28 8.64 7.53
N THR A 130 6.14 7.79 8.55
CA THR A 130 6.85 7.96 9.82
C THR A 130 7.96 6.94 10.01
N SER A 131 7.97 5.88 9.21
CA SER A 131 8.99 4.83 9.21
C SER A 131 9.11 4.17 7.85
N LEU A 132 10.24 3.52 7.60
CA LEU A 132 10.51 2.71 6.41
C LEU A 132 11.11 1.36 6.82
N GLY A 133 10.78 0.33 6.03
CA GLY A 133 11.22 -1.03 6.26
C GLY A 133 10.29 -1.83 7.16
N CYS A 134 10.35 -3.13 7.03
CA CYS A 134 9.48 -4.06 7.75
C CYS A 134 10.28 -5.26 8.25
N THR A 135 10.10 -5.64 9.50
CA THR A 135 10.82 -6.77 10.12
C THR A 135 10.24 -8.13 9.73
N PHE A 136 9.05 -8.13 9.12
CA PHE A 136 8.30 -9.35 8.77
C PHE A 136 8.56 -9.77 7.33
N TRP A 137 8.59 -11.08 7.08
CA TRP A 137 8.89 -11.66 5.77
C TRP A 137 7.63 -12.29 5.17
N CYS A 138 6.73 -11.45 4.61
CA CYS A 138 5.54 -11.95 3.94
C CYS A 138 5.85 -12.27 2.46
N GLU A 139 5.46 -13.47 2.00
CA GLU A 139 5.78 -14.00 0.67
C GLU A 139 5.17 -13.20 -0.49
N PHE A 140 4.12 -12.45 -0.22
CA PHE A 140 3.39 -11.63 -1.20
C PHE A 140 3.81 -10.14 -1.20
N CYS A 141 4.65 -9.72 -0.24
CA CYS A 141 4.94 -8.30 -0.01
C CYS A 141 6.32 -7.89 -0.53
N THR A 142 6.39 -6.71 -1.15
CA THR A 142 7.65 -6.13 -1.64
C THR A 142 8.36 -5.26 -0.61
N ALA A 143 7.73 -4.88 0.51
CA ALA A 143 8.22 -3.87 1.45
C ALA A 143 9.66 -4.16 1.94
N VAL A 144 9.91 -5.38 2.41
CA VAL A 144 11.25 -5.79 2.88
C VAL A 144 12.31 -5.72 1.79
N ARG A 145 11.95 -6.07 0.56
CA ARG A 145 12.88 -6.04 -0.59
C ARG A 145 13.08 -4.63 -1.13
N MET A 146 12.10 -3.75 -0.94
CA MET A 146 12.14 -2.34 -1.33
C MET A 146 12.89 -1.49 -0.31
N PHE A 147 12.55 -1.63 0.99
CA PHE A 147 13.00 -0.74 2.06
C PHE A 147 13.91 -1.43 3.10
N GLY A 148 14.19 -2.74 2.94
CA GLY A 148 15.02 -3.51 3.86
C GLY A 148 14.29 -4.05 5.08
N ARG A 149 15.00 -4.88 5.86
CA ARG A 149 14.49 -5.53 7.07
C ARG A 149 14.64 -4.69 8.34
N LYS A 150 15.53 -3.69 8.30
CA LYS A 150 15.73 -2.78 9.43
C LYS A 150 14.55 -1.80 9.45
N TYR A 151 13.78 -1.82 10.53
CA TYR A 151 12.74 -0.83 10.76
C TYR A 151 13.40 0.49 11.16
N ARG A 152 13.38 1.47 10.26
CA ARG A 152 13.99 2.80 10.45
C ARG A 152 12.86 3.78 10.71
N MET A 153 13.03 4.60 11.75
CA MET A 153 11.98 5.44 12.30
C MET A 153 12.41 6.90 12.31
N ARG A 154 11.46 7.77 12.04
CA ARG A 154 11.60 9.20 12.32
C ARG A 154 11.36 9.49 13.81
N ASN A 155 12.00 10.50 14.32
CA ASN A 155 11.80 10.97 15.68
C ASN A 155 10.33 11.40 15.88
N PRO A 156 9.63 11.01 16.97
CA PRO A 156 8.25 11.38 17.25
C PRO A 156 7.96 12.87 17.16
N LYS A 157 8.88 13.73 17.66
CA LYS A 157 8.72 15.18 17.58
C LYS A 157 8.76 15.68 16.13
N LYS A 158 9.68 15.15 15.31
CA LYS A 158 9.79 15.48 13.87
C LYS A 158 8.54 15.07 13.09
N VAL A 159 7.96 13.92 13.42
CA VAL A 159 6.68 13.49 12.83
C VAL A 159 5.58 14.49 13.17
N VAL A 160 5.48 14.91 14.43
CA VAL A 160 4.45 15.85 14.85
C VAL A 160 4.74 17.28 14.35
N ASP A 161 6.02 17.66 14.14
CA ASP A 161 6.40 18.92 13.47
C ASP A 161 5.79 18.98 12.05
N GLU A 162 5.85 17.89 11.30
CA GLU A 162 5.26 17.80 9.96
C GLU A 162 3.73 17.91 10.01
N LEU A 163 3.07 17.17 10.92
CA LEU A 163 1.62 17.27 11.11
C LEU A 163 1.19 18.69 11.46
N GLU A 164 1.90 19.36 12.37
CA GLU A 164 1.63 20.73 12.76
C GLU A 164 1.87 21.72 11.62
N TYR A 165 2.93 21.53 10.82
CA TYR A 165 3.18 22.31 9.62
C TYR A 165 2.03 22.20 8.61
N LEU A 166 1.60 20.98 8.30
CA LEU A 166 0.49 20.74 7.38
C LEU A 166 -0.83 21.31 7.92
N TYR A 167 -1.09 21.13 9.22
CA TYR A 167 -2.27 21.68 9.90
C TYR A 167 -2.32 23.21 9.83
N LYS A 168 -1.21 23.90 10.14
CA LYS A 168 -1.14 25.36 10.13
C LYS A 168 -1.15 25.96 8.73
N LYS A 169 -0.44 25.33 7.80
CA LYS A 169 -0.26 25.89 6.44
C LYS A 169 -1.42 25.61 5.49
N TYR A 170 -1.97 24.40 5.56
CA TYR A 170 -3.02 23.95 4.62
C TYR A 170 -4.38 23.76 5.28
N GLY A 171 -4.49 23.91 6.59
CA GLY A 171 -5.73 23.70 7.34
C GLY A 171 -6.15 22.23 7.43
N GLU A 172 -5.26 21.32 7.11
CA GLU A 172 -5.57 19.90 7.00
C GLU A 172 -5.73 19.26 8.38
N LYS A 173 -6.79 18.46 8.50
CA LYS A 173 -7.16 17.82 9.77
C LYS A 173 -7.22 16.31 9.69
N GLN A 174 -7.00 15.73 8.49
CA GLN A 174 -7.07 14.28 8.29
C GLN A 174 -5.81 13.75 7.62
N TYR A 175 -5.22 12.72 8.22
CA TYR A 175 -3.96 12.11 7.81
C TYR A 175 -4.06 10.60 7.76
N THR A 176 -3.28 9.96 6.90
CA THR A 176 -3.01 8.53 6.93
C THR A 176 -1.52 8.31 7.22
N PHE A 177 -1.18 7.57 8.27
CA PHE A 177 0.18 7.10 8.48
C PHE A 177 0.43 5.89 7.55
N TYR A 178 1.24 6.14 6.51
CA TYR A 178 1.44 5.22 5.39
C TYR A 178 2.66 4.31 5.60
N ASP A 179 2.86 3.89 6.83
CA ASP A 179 3.93 2.99 7.23
C ASP A 179 3.54 1.53 6.94
N ASP A 180 4.50 0.68 6.54
CA ASP A 180 4.25 -0.76 6.33
C ASP A 180 3.64 -1.46 7.57
N THR A 181 3.98 -0.99 8.77
CA THR A 181 3.40 -1.43 10.04
C THR A 181 3.66 -0.35 11.11
N PHE A 182 2.72 0.53 11.32
CA PHE A 182 2.89 1.73 12.16
C PHE A 182 3.26 1.41 13.62
N THR A 183 2.69 0.35 14.19
CA THR A 183 2.82 0.02 15.63
C THR A 183 3.90 -1.03 15.93
N VAL A 184 4.89 -1.23 15.04
CA VAL A 184 6.03 -2.15 15.30
C VAL A 184 6.76 -1.77 16.59
N ASP A 185 7.02 -0.48 16.77
CA ASP A 185 7.52 0.07 18.02
C ASP A 185 6.37 0.78 18.75
N GLN A 186 5.82 0.09 19.76
CA GLN A 186 4.67 0.58 20.53
C GLN A 186 5.05 1.79 21.38
N THR A 187 6.25 1.82 21.96
CA THR A 187 6.76 2.94 22.77
C THR A 187 6.82 4.21 21.92
N ARG A 188 7.40 4.11 20.73
CA ARG A 188 7.46 5.24 19.79
C ARG A 188 6.05 5.69 19.36
N THR A 189 5.13 4.74 19.12
CA THR A 189 3.73 5.07 18.79
C THR A 189 3.07 5.86 19.92
N GLU A 190 3.28 5.47 21.18
CA GLU A 190 2.81 6.22 22.34
C GLU A 190 3.46 7.62 22.44
N GLU A 191 4.74 7.74 22.13
CA GLU A 191 5.44 9.03 22.10
C GLU A 191 4.86 9.98 21.05
N ILE A 192 4.51 9.49 19.84
CA ILE A 192 3.81 10.28 18.81
C ILE A 192 2.44 10.73 19.34
N CYS A 193 1.66 9.83 19.93
CA CYS A 193 0.37 10.15 20.51
C CYS A 193 0.48 11.21 21.61
N ASN A 194 1.43 11.04 22.52
CA ASN A 194 1.67 12.00 23.61
C ASN A 194 2.06 13.38 23.08
N GLU A 195 2.89 13.43 22.02
CA GLU A 195 3.31 14.70 21.41
C GLU A 195 2.15 15.41 20.69
N ILE A 196 1.28 14.67 19.97
CA ILE A 196 0.03 15.22 19.39
C ILE A 196 -0.85 15.84 20.47
N LEU A 197 -1.04 15.11 21.58
CA LEU A 197 -1.87 15.58 22.71
C LEU A 197 -1.24 16.80 23.41
N ARG A 198 0.06 16.77 23.67
CA ARG A 198 0.83 17.87 24.29
C ARG A 198 0.73 19.17 23.48
N ARG A 199 0.77 19.09 22.13
CA ARG A 199 0.58 20.26 21.26
C ARG A 199 -0.87 20.67 21.06
N GLY A 200 -1.82 19.90 21.55
CA GLY A 200 -3.26 20.16 21.39
C GLY A 200 -3.75 20.12 19.96
N LEU A 201 -3.10 19.37 19.09
CA LEU A 201 -3.47 19.24 17.68
C LEU A 201 -4.81 18.49 17.55
N LYS A 202 -5.81 19.14 16.94
CA LYS A 202 -7.15 18.57 16.71
C LYS A 202 -7.23 17.92 15.32
N ILE A 203 -6.49 16.84 15.16
CA ILE A 203 -6.38 16.08 13.91
C ILE A 203 -7.11 14.74 14.00
N LYS A 204 -7.39 14.17 12.85
CA LYS A 204 -7.87 12.79 12.68
C LYS A 204 -6.86 12.03 11.85
N TRP A 205 -6.59 10.79 12.22
CA TRP A 205 -5.66 9.97 11.48
C TRP A 205 -6.03 8.49 11.52
N ASP A 206 -5.53 7.75 10.55
CA ASP A 206 -5.59 6.30 10.48
C ASP A 206 -4.21 5.72 10.19
N CYS A 207 -4.07 4.42 10.40
CA CYS A 207 -2.82 3.71 10.12
C CYS A 207 -3.05 2.27 9.73
N GLU A 208 -2.04 1.68 9.11
CA GLU A 208 -1.96 0.26 8.82
C GLU A 208 -1.06 -0.45 9.81
N THR A 209 -1.46 -1.64 10.26
CA THR A 209 -0.65 -2.45 11.17
C THR A 209 -1.05 -3.93 11.17
N ARG A 210 -0.31 -4.71 11.94
CA ARG A 210 -0.58 -6.14 12.17
C ARG A 210 -1.40 -6.32 13.45
N VAL A 211 -2.23 -7.37 13.47
CA VAL A 211 -3.08 -7.70 14.63
C VAL A 211 -2.28 -8.07 15.90
N ASP A 212 -1.04 -8.54 15.74
CA ASP A 212 -0.16 -8.91 16.85
C ASP A 212 0.72 -7.75 17.36
N MET A 213 0.58 -6.55 16.76
CA MET A 213 1.37 -5.37 17.12
C MET A 213 0.54 -4.30 17.85
N VAL A 214 -0.60 -4.66 18.43
CA VAL A 214 -1.44 -3.75 19.20
C VAL A 214 -1.79 -4.32 20.56
N THR A 215 -2.00 -3.43 21.52
CA THR A 215 -2.56 -3.72 22.85
C THR A 215 -3.80 -2.87 23.08
N LYS A 216 -4.59 -3.24 24.09
CA LYS A 216 -5.78 -2.47 24.45
C LYS A 216 -5.42 -1.03 24.83
N ASP A 217 -4.38 -0.87 25.63
CA ASP A 217 -3.95 0.43 26.17
C ASP A 217 -3.38 1.32 25.04
N LEU A 218 -2.59 0.74 24.12
CA LEU A 218 -2.08 1.47 22.96
C LEU A 218 -3.23 1.99 22.07
N LEU A 219 -4.23 1.16 21.78
CA LEU A 219 -5.38 1.55 20.97
C LEU A 219 -6.20 2.67 21.64
N GLN A 220 -6.36 2.62 22.97
CA GLN A 220 -6.99 3.70 23.71
C GLN A 220 -6.18 5.01 23.61
N LYS A 221 -4.86 4.94 23.78
CA LYS A 221 -3.97 6.08 23.61
C LYS A 221 -4.02 6.68 22.20
N MET A 222 -4.01 5.83 21.18
CA MET A 222 -4.16 6.23 19.77
C MET A 222 -5.50 6.96 19.57
N ARG A 223 -6.60 6.44 20.13
CA ARG A 223 -7.92 7.09 20.07
C ARG A 223 -7.90 8.49 20.68
N GLU A 224 -7.31 8.64 21.84
CA GLU A 224 -7.18 9.93 22.54
C GLU A 224 -6.39 10.95 21.68
N ALA A 225 -5.35 10.50 20.97
CA ALA A 225 -4.54 11.30 20.07
C ALA A 225 -5.17 11.56 18.69
N GLY A 226 -6.44 11.18 18.49
CA GLY A 226 -7.18 11.46 17.26
C GLY A 226 -7.17 10.36 16.21
N CYS A 227 -6.67 9.16 16.53
CA CYS A 227 -6.86 8.00 15.66
C CYS A 227 -8.35 7.73 15.45
N ILE A 228 -8.76 7.44 14.24
CA ILE A 228 -10.15 7.14 13.89
C ILE A 228 -10.32 5.72 13.35
N ALA A 229 -9.30 5.15 12.73
CA ALA A 229 -9.37 3.81 12.16
C ALA A 229 -8.02 3.11 12.21
N VAL A 230 -8.06 1.77 12.28
CA VAL A 230 -6.89 0.91 12.16
C VAL A 230 -7.17 -0.17 11.11
N TRP A 231 -6.27 -0.25 10.14
CA TRP A 231 -6.29 -1.23 9.07
C TRP A 231 -5.42 -2.42 9.43
N TYR A 232 -6.01 -3.60 9.51
CA TYR A 232 -5.33 -4.82 9.89
C TYR A 232 -5.14 -5.77 8.71
N GLY A 233 -3.88 -6.15 8.43
CA GLY A 233 -3.61 -7.28 7.57
C GLY A 233 -3.93 -8.59 8.31
N VAL A 234 -5.09 -9.17 8.02
CA VAL A 234 -5.53 -10.50 8.53
C VAL A 234 -5.07 -11.61 7.59
N GLU A 235 -5.06 -11.32 6.32
CA GLU A 235 -4.66 -12.06 5.13
C GLU A 235 -5.49 -13.31 4.85
N ALA A 236 -5.60 -14.27 5.76
CA ALA A 236 -6.38 -15.49 5.55
C ALA A 236 -7.05 -15.98 6.83
N GLY A 237 -8.14 -16.73 6.70
CA GLY A 237 -8.83 -17.41 7.79
C GLY A 237 -8.10 -18.68 8.25
N SER A 238 -7.55 -19.41 7.30
CA SER A 238 -6.81 -20.65 7.55
C SER A 238 -5.43 -20.37 8.11
N GLN A 239 -5.08 -20.98 9.26
CA GLN A 239 -3.73 -20.87 9.83
C GLN A 239 -2.68 -21.40 8.86
N LYS A 240 -2.95 -22.54 8.20
CA LYS A 240 -2.05 -23.14 7.21
C LYS A 240 -1.73 -22.18 6.08
N VAL A 241 -2.71 -21.42 5.59
CA VAL A 241 -2.52 -20.43 4.52
C VAL A 241 -1.72 -19.24 5.04
N ARG A 242 -2.01 -18.72 6.26
CA ARG A 242 -1.23 -17.64 6.86
C ARG A 242 0.24 -18.02 7.05
N ASP A 243 0.50 -19.24 7.50
CA ASP A 243 1.86 -19.76 7.69
C ASP A 243 2.60 -19.83 6.34
N ALA A 244 1.93 -20.30 5.29
CA ALA A 244 2.47 -20.32 3.92
C ALA A 244 2.72 -18.91 3.36
N MET A 245 1.95 -17.92 3.77
CA MET A 245 2.16 -16.50 3.44
C MET A 245 3.34 -15.88 4.23
N GLY A 246 3.96 -16.59 5.16
CA GLY A 246 4.96 -16.03 6.07
C GLY A 246 4.37 -15.09 7.13
N LYS A 247 3.03 -15.13 7.32
CA LYS A 247 2.34 -14.27 8.28
C LYS A 247 1.96 -15.06 9.53
N VAL A 248 2.94 -15.21 10.42
CA VAL A 248 2.78 -15.99 11.66
C VAL A 248 1.99 -15.18 12.69
N ILE A 249 0.67 -15.19 12.56
CA ILE A 249 -0.30 -14.62 13.52
C ILE A 249 -1.35 -15.67 13.87
N SER A 250 -1.78 -15.69 15.13
CA SER A 250 -2.84 -16.61 15.56
C SER A 250 -4.23 -16.01 15.33
N THR A 251 -5.22 -16.89 15.21
CA THR A 251 -6.63 -16.49 15.15
C THR A 251 -7.06 -15.74 16.42
N GLN A 252 -6.51 -16.12 17.59
CA GLN A 252 -6.81 -15.45 18.86
C GLN A 252 -6.28 -14.00 18.88
N GLN A 253 -5.07 -13.74 18.37
CA GLN A 253 -4.54 -12.38 18.22
C GLN A 253 -5.45 -11.54 17.34
N THR A 254 -5.95 -12.11 16.24
CA THR A 254 -6.92 -11.44 15.37
C THR A 254 -8.19 -11.06 16.14
N PHE A 255 -8.80 -11.99 16.88
CA PHE A 255 -9.97 -11.68 17.68
C PHE A 255 -9.72 -10.58 18.72
N ASN A 256 -8.60 -10.66 19.42
CA ASN A 256 -8.23 -9.67 20.44
C ASN A 256 -8.07 -8.28 19.83
N ALA A 257 -7.32 -8.13 18.73
CA ALA A 257 -7.12 -6.86 18.07
C ALA A 257 -8.44 -6.20 17.66
N PHE A 258 -9.34 -6.94 16.99
CA PHE A 258 -10.63 -6.41 16.57
C PHE A 258 -11.54 -6.05 17.75
N LYS A 259 -11.53 -6.86 18.82
CA LYS A 259 -12.27 -6.58 20.05
C LYS A 259 -11.77 -5.29 20.70
N TRP A 260 -10.46 -5.17 20.93
CA TRP A 260 -9.87 -3.99 21.59
C TRP A 260 -10.04 -2.71 20.78
N THR A 261 -9.91 -2.80 19.44
CA THR A 261 -10.14 -1.66 18.54
C THR A 261 -11.56 -1.10 18.69
N LYS A 262 -12.55 -1.99 18.74
CA LYS A 262 -13.95 -1.58 18.95
C LYS A 262 -14.20 -1.05 20.35
N GLU A 263 -13.61 -1.64 21.38
CA GLU A 263 -13.69 -1.15 22.76
C GLU A 263 -13.10 0.25 22.91
N ALA A 264 -12.03 0.56 22.16
CA ALA A 264 -11.46 1.91 22.10
C ALA A 264 -12.30 2.89 21.26
N GLY A 265 -13.39 2.46 20.62
CA GLY A 265 -14.23 3.31 19.77
C GLY A 265 -13.58 3.66 18.44
N LEU A 266 -12.63 2.84 17.98
CA LEU A 266 -11.97 2.96 16.67
C LEU A 266 -12.70 2.13 15.61
N ILE A 267 -12.60 2.55 14.36
CA ILE A 267 -13.04 1.79 13.20
C ILE A 267 -12.00 0.68 12.93
N ALA A 268 -12.45 -0.57 12.92
CA ALA A 268 -11.61 -1.72 12.63
C ALA A 268 -11.80 -2.17 11.17
N VAL A 269 -10.74 -2.09 10.38
CA VAL A 269 -10.75 -2.53 8.97
C VAL A 269 -9.95 -3.83 8.84
N ALA A 270 -10.52 -4.81 8.13
CA ALA A 270 -9.84 -6.08 7.87
C ALA A 270 -9.45 -6.20 6.40
N SER A 271 -8.18 -6.52 6.14
CA SER A 271 -7.68 -6.88 4.81
C SER A 271 -7.43 -8.38 4.74
N ILE A 272 -7.96 -9.05 3.70
CA ILE A 272 -7.67 -10.46 3.38
C ILE A 272 -7.23 -10.61 1.93
N ILE A 273 -6.46 -11.67 1.69
CA ILE A 273 -5.96 -12.05 0.36
C ILE A 273 -6.49 -13.45 0.05
N LEU A 274 -7.20 -13.58 -1.06
CA LEU A 274 -7.72 -14.86 -1.56
C LEU A 274 -6.91 -15.35 -2.76
N GLY A 275 -6.75 -16.67 -2.87
CA GLY A 275 -6.08 -17.31 -4.00
C GLY A 275 -4.56 -17.38 -3.85
N PHE A 276 -4.01 -17.29 -2.62
CA PHE A 276 -2.58 -17.51 -2.40
C PHE A 276 -2.18 -18.94 -2.83
N PRO A 277 -0.96 -19.16 -3.39
CA PRO A 277 -0.51 -20.49 -3.77
C PRO A 277 -0.69 -21.54 -2.67
N GLY A 278 -1.42 -22.63 -2.99
CA GLY A 278 -1.77 -23.68 -2.03
C GLY A 278 -3.08 -23.46 -1.27
N GLU A 279 -3.74 -22.32 -1.41
CA GLU A 279 -5.09 -22.12 -0.89
C GLU A 279 -6.11 -22.96 -1.70
N THR A 280 -7.10 -23.54 -1.01
CA THR A 280 -8.23 -24.26 -1.60
C THR A 280 -9.52 -23.46 -1.45
N LYS A 281 -10.60 -23.90 -2.09
CA LYS A 281 -11.92 -23.27 -1.91
C LYS A 281 -12.37 -23.27 -0.45
N GLU A 282 -12.11 -24.39 0.25
CA GLU A 282 -12.48 -24.55 1.66
C GLU A 282 -11.74 -23.54 2.53
N THR A 283 -10.41 -23.41 2.34
CA THR A 283 -9.60 -22.47 3.12
C THR A 283 -9.89 -20.99 2.77
N ALA A 284 -10.25 -20.70 1.52
CA ALA A 284 -10.74 -19.37 1.13
C ALA A 284 -12.06 -19.02 1.86
N TRP A 285 -12.98 -20.00 1.99
CA TRP A 285 -14.20 -19.79 2.77
C TRP A 285 -13.96 -19.68 4.27
N GLU A 286 -12.89 -20.27 4.82
CA GLU A 286 -12.48 -19.99 6.21
C GLU A 286 -12.18 -18.51 6.43
N SER A 287 -11.59 -17.82 5.42
CA SER A 287 -11.32 -16.38 5.47
C SER A 287 -12.61 -15.57 5.55
N VAL A 288 -13.62 -15.93 4.74
CA VAL A 288 -14.94 -15.27 4.79
C VAL A 288 -15.62 -15.50 6.16
N LYS A 289 -15.61 -16.74 6.66
CA LYS A 289 -16.15 -17.06 8.01
C LYS A 289 -15.41 -16.31 9.12
N LEU A 290 -14.10 -16.14 9.00
CA LEU A 290 -13.35 -15.35 9.99
C LEU A 290 -13.81 -13.89 9.97
N LEU A 291 -13.99 -13.25 8.79
CA LEU A 291 -14.52 -11.89 8.69
C LEU A 291 -15.90 -11.75 9.36
N GLU A 292 -16.79 -12.73 9.19
CA GLU A 292 -18.08 -12.72 9.85
C GLU A 292 -17.97 -12.75 11.38
N ARG A 293 -17.03 -13.54 11.91
CA ARG A 293 -16.81 -13.70 13.35
C ARG A 293 -16.15 -12.50 14.01
N ILE A 294 -15.11 -11.91 13.38
CA ILE A 294 -14.45 -10.69 13.90
C ILE A 294 -15.30 -9.44 13.65
N ASN A 295 -16.23 -9.53 12.68
CA ASN A 295 -17.21 -8.50 12.34
C ASN A 295 -16.60 -7.11 12.20
N PRO A 296 -15.63 -6.88 11.30
CA PRO A 296 -14.99 -5.58 11.13
C PRO A 296 -16.01 -4.51 10.70
N ASP A 297 -15.61 -3.24 10.81
CA ASP A 297 -16.43 -2.13 10.31
C ASP A 297 -16.36 -2.02 8.80
N GLU A 298 -15.19 -2.29 8.22
CA GLU A 298 -14.97 -2.34 6.77
C GLU A 298 -14.04 -3.50 6.40
N ILE A 299 -14.06 -3.90 5.12
CA ILE A 299 -13.21 -4.97 4.59
C ILE A 299 -12.55 -4.57 3.28
N GLY A 300 -11.28 -5.00 3.12
CA GLY A 300 -10.62 -5.14 1.84
C GLY A 300 -10.46 -6.63 1.52
N ILE A 301 -11.04 -7.09 0.42
CA ILE A 301 -10.84 -8.45 -0.08
C ILE A 301 -10.03 -8.33 -1.37
N TYR A 302 -8.82 -8.82 -1.33
CA TYR A 302 -7.87 -8.76 -2.43
C TYR A 302 -7.64 -10.15 -3.02
N ILE A 303 -7.42 -10.21 -4.32
CA ILE A 303 -6.95 -11.41 -5.00
C ILE A 303 -5.42 -11.41 -4.97
N ALA A 304 -4.84 -12.55 -4.60
CA ALA A 304 -3.40 -12.74 -4.60
C ALA A 304 -2.82 -12.37 -5.96
N THR A 305 -2.04 -11.29 -5.99
CA THR A 305 -1.45 -10.75 -7.20
C THR A 305 0.06 -10.87 -7.11
N PRO A 306 0.71 -11.67 -7.97
CA PRO A 306 2.14 -11.90 -7.91
C PRO A 306 2.90 -10.68 -8.47
N TYR A 307 3.25 -9.76 -7.61
CA TYR A 307 4.03 -8.58 -8.00
C TYR A 307 5.51 -8.93 -8.23
N PRO A 308 6.15 -8.44 -9.30
CA PRO A 308 7.59 -8.58 -9.49
C PRO A 308 8.37 -8.17 -8.25
N GLY A 309 9.38 -8.97 -7.89
CA GLY A 309 10.17 -8.77 -6.69
C GLY A 309 9.63 -9.48 -5.43
N THR A 310 8.49 -10.16 -5.50
CA THR A 310 7.98 -11.00 -4.40
C THR A 310 8.38 -12.46 -4.57
N PRO A 311 8.60 -13.22 -3.48
CA PRO A 311 8.77 -14.67 -3.57
C PRO A 311 7.58 -15.37 -4.25
N MET A 312 6.36 -14.86 -4.03
CA MET A 312 5.16 -15.36 -4.70
C MET A 312 5.26 -15.22 -6.22
N TYR A 313 5.78 -14.10 -6.75
CA TYR A 313 5.98 -13.91 -8.19
C TYR A 313 6.96 -14.93 -8.75
N ASP A 314 8.11 -15.09 -8.08
CA ASP A 314 9.13 -16.03 -8.48
C ASP A 314 8.58 -17.47 -8.50
N TYR A 315 7.83 -17.85 -7.46
CA TYR A 315 7.21 -19.16 -7.34
C TYR A 315 6.18 -19.43 -8.44
N VAL A 316 5.20 -18.52 -8.60
CA VAL A 316 4.13 -18.65 -9.60
C VAL A 316 4.69 -18.71 -11.02
N THR A 317 5.70 -17.90 -11.31
CA THR A 317 6.39 -17.88 -12.61
C THR A 317 7.13 -19.19 -12.85
N LYS A 318 7.91 -19.66 -11.87
CA LYS A 318 8.67 -20.94 -11.96
C LYS A 318 7.75 -22.12 -12.19
N MET A 319 6.57 -22.13 -11.59
CA MET A 319 5.58 -23.19 -11.75
C MET A 319 4.80 -23.12 -13.07
N GLY A 320 4.97 -22.05 -13.87
CA GLY A 320 4.23 -21.83 -15.11
C GLY A 320 2.74 -21.54 -14.89
N TRP A 321 2.37 -21.06 -13.70
CA TRP A 321 0.96 -20.80 -13.33
C TRP A 321 0.48 -19.43 -13.79
N LEU A 322 1.38 -18.49 -14.09
CA LEU A 322 1.03 -17.15 -14.55
C LEU A 322 0.31 -17.23 -15.90
N LYS A 323 -0.90 -16.65 -15.99
CA LYS A 323 -1.74 -16.66 -17.20
C LYS A 323 -1.87 -15.27 -17.82
N ILE A 324 -1.78 -14.23 -17.01
CA ILE A 324 -1.91 -12.83 -17.45
C ILE A 324 -0.59 -12.12 -17.20
N HIS A 325 0.04 -11.65 -18.29
CA HIS A 325 1.28 -10.88 -18.26
C HIS A 325 1.04 -9.38 -18.45
N ASP A 326 -0.21 -8.96 -18.60
CA ASP A 326 -0.57 -7.55 -18.72
C ASP A 326 -0.65 -6.90 -17.33
N PHE A 327 0.33 -6.09 -16.99
CA PHE A 327 0.41 -5.41 -15.71
C PHE A 327 -0.78 -4.46 -15.42
N ASN A 328 -1.54 -4.02 -16.43
CA ASN A 328 -2.78 -3.28 -16.21
C ASN A 328 -3.89 -4.12 -15.54
N LYS A 329 -3.70 -5.43 -15.43
CA LYS A 329 -4.60 -6.37 -14.77
C LYS A 329 -4.15 -6.76 -13.35
N TYR A 330 -3.05 -6.18 -12.85
CA TYR A 330 -2.52 -6.45 -11.51
C TYR A 330 -3.16 -5.51 -10.47
N ASP A 331 -4.49 -5.45 -10.51
CA ASP A 331 -5.35 -4.52 -9.75
C ASP A 331 -5.89 -5.11 -8.44
N THR A 332 -5.36 -6.27 -8.01
CA THR A 332 -5.81 -7.02 -6.82
C THR A 332 -7.27 -7.50 -6.82
N ALA A 333 -7.99 -7.25 -7.90
CA ALA A 333 -9.37 -7.72 -8.12
C ALA A 333 -9.48 -8.71 -9.28
N THR A 334 -8.47 -8.74 -10.16
CA THR A 334 -8.40 -9.64 -11.31
C THR A 334 -7.43 -10.79 -11.01
N PRO A 335 -7.88 -12.08 -11.06
CA PRO A 335 -6.98 -13.22 -10.99
C PRO A 335 -5.98 -13.17 -12.14
N THR A 336 -4.70 -13.34 -11.86
CA THR A 336 -3.63 -13.28 -12.88
C THR A 336 -2.90 -14.61 -13.07
N PHE A 337 -3.14 -15.58 -12.20
CA PHE A 337 -2.58 -16.92 -12.30
C PHE A 337 -3.58 -17.99 -11.89
N GLU A 338 -3.27 -19.22 -12.23
CA GLU A 338 -4.03 -20.42 -11.88
C GLU A 338 -3.16 -21.39 -11.12
N SER A 339 -3.63 -21.86 -9.96
CA SER A 339 -2.96 -22.92 -9.20
C SER A 339 -3.67 -24.28 -9.40
N PRO A 340 -3.04 -25.42 -9.09
CA PRO A 340 -3.70 -26.71 -9.14
C PRO A 340 -4.91 -26.84 -8.19
N THR A 341 -4.98 -25.98 -7.16
CA THR A 341 -6.03 -26.02 -6.13
C THR A 341 -7.19 -25.07 -6.41
N MET A 342 -7.03 -24.10 -7.32
CA MET A 342 -8.05 -23.09 -7.59
C MET A 342 -7.87 -22.45 -8.97
N SER A 343 -8.87 -22.52 -9.82
CA SER A 343 -8.90 -21.83 -11.11
C SER A 343 -9.20 -20.33 -10.94
N MET A 344 -8.86 -19.53 -11.97
CA MET A 344 -9.16 -18.09 -11.99
C MET A 344 -10.66 -17.81 -11.90
N GLU A 345 -11.49 -18.64 -12.53
CA GLU A 345 -12.95 -18.49 -12.51
C GLU A 345 -13.52 -18.78 -11.11
N GLU A 346 -13.04 -19.83 -10.47
CA GLU A 346 -13.45 -20.20 -9.10
C GLU A 346 -13.06 -19.11 -8.10
N LEU A 347 -11.84 -18.61 -8.21
CA LEU A 347 -11.36 -17.52 -7.35
C LEU A 347 -12.21 -16.26 -7.51
N ARG A 348 -12.55 -15.87 -8.75
CA ARG A 348 -13.44 -14.73 -9.01
C ARG A 348 -14.82 -14.94 -8.37
N LYS A 349 -15.41 -16.12 -8.53
CA LYS A 349 -16.70 -16.44 -7.92
C LYS A 349 -16.66 -16.36 -6.38
N ILE A 350 -15.58 -16.82 -5.77
CA ILE A 350 -15.40 -16.74 -4.30
C ILE A 350 -15.25 -15.29 -3.88
N HIS A 351 -14.41 -14.52 -4.56
CA HIS A 351 -14.19 -13.10 -4.28
C HIS A 351 -15.52 -12.30 -4.34
N ASP A 352 -16.31 -12.46 -5.40
CA ASP A 352 -17.58 -11.77 -5.54
C ASP A 352 -18.59 -12.17 -4.45
N LYS A 353 -18.70 -13.47 -4.16
CA LYS A 353 -19.58 -13.98 -3.09
C LYS A 353 -19.12 -13.51 -1.71
N ALA A 354 -17.80 -13.44 -1.46
CA ALA A 354 -17.26 -12.94 -0.19
C ALA A 354 -17.67 -11.49 0.07
N HIS A 355 -17.55 -10.63 -0.93
CA HIS A 355 -18.05 -9.25 -0.84
C HIS A 355 -19.57 -9.21 -0.58
N GLN A 356 -20.35 -9.97 -1.34
CA GLN A 356 -21.80 -10.04 -1.17
C GLN A 356 -22.18 -10.51 0.24
N SER A 357 -21.58 -11.61 0.73
CA SER A 357 -21.87 -12.15 2.04
C SER A 357 -21.56 -11.17 3.18
N PHE A 358 -20.55 -10.32 3.02
CA PHE A 358 -20.21 -9.31 4.02
C PHE A 358 -21.14 -8.10 3.98
N TYR A 359 -21.28 -7.45 2.82
CA TYR A 359 -21.99 -6.17 2.70
C TYR A 359 -23.52 -6.30 2.71
N LEU A 360 -24.06 -7.45 2.36
CA LEU A 360 -25.52 -7.69 2.36
C LEU A 360 -26.06 -8.25 3.69
N ARG A 361 -25.21 -8.40 4.73
CA ARG A 361 -25.68 -8.83 6.06
C ARG A 361 -26.61 -7.77 6.64
N PRO A 362 -27.78 -8.16 7.18
CA PRO A 362 -28.72 -7.21 7.78
C PRO A 362 -28.07 -6.32 8.84
N THR A 363 -27.20 -6.91 9.68
CA THR A 363 -26.45 -6.19 10.73
C THR A 363 -25.51 -5.14 10.16
N TYR A 364 -24.88 -5.38 9.02
CA TYR A 364 -24.02 -4.42 8.34
C TYR A 364 -24.87 -3.29 7.74
N VAL A 365 -25.94 -3.63 7.04
CA VAL A 365 -26.85 -2.66 6.41
C VAL A 365 -27.45 -1.72 7.45
N ILE A 366 -27.98 -2.25 8.55
CA ILE A 366 -28.55 -1.44 9.65
C ILE A 366 -27.47 -0.52 10.22
N ARG A 367 -26.26 -1.03 10.46
CA ARG A 367 -25.15 -0.23 11.01
C ARG A 367 -24.71 0.88 10.03
N ALA A 368 -24.66 0.60 8.73
CA ALA A 368 -24.29 1.58 7.71
C ALA A 368 -25.28 2.76 7.65
N PHE A 369 -26.57 2.50 7.88
CA PHE A 369 -27.59 3.54 7.95
C PHE A 369 -27.62 4.29 9.29
N SER A 370 -27.27 3.63 10.40
CA SER A 370 -27.35 4.23 11.75
C SER A 370 -26.13 5.06 12.14
N LYS A 371 -24.95 4.73 11.60
CA LYS A 371 -23.72 5.47 11.81
C LYS A 371 -23.45 6.37 10.61
N GLY A 372 -23.98 7.60 10.62
CA GLY A 372 -23.45 8.71 9.80
C GLY A 372 -21.99 8.96 10.20
N GLY A 373 -21.07 8.11 9.78
CA GLY A 373 -19.70 8.09 10.26
C GLY A 373 -18.72 8.79 9.31
N VAL A 374 -17.52 8.99 9.78
CA VAL A 374 -16.38 9.61 9.05
C VAL A 374 -16.09 8.89 7.74
N TYR A 375 -16.36 7.58 7.66
CA TYR A 375 -16.36 6.76 6.45
C TYR A 375 -17.78 6.47 5.91
N GLY A 376 -18.83 7.02 6.52
CA GLY A 376 -20.23 6.79 6.11
C GLY A 376 -20.52 7.16 4.65
N TYR A 377 -19.69 8.02 4.06
CA TYR A 377 -19.74 8.33 2.63
C TYR A 377 -19.18 7.19 1.77
N SER A 378 -18.20 6.46 2.27
CA SER A 378 -17.61 5.29 1.61
C SER A 378 -18.51 4.05 1.76
N THR A 379 -18.94 3.73 2.98
CA THR A 379 -19.77 2.56 3.30
C THR A 379 -21.13 2.59 2.63
N THR A 380 -21.81 3.74 2.65
CA THR A 380 -23.12 3.90 2.00
C THR A 380 -22.98 3.86 0.46
N ARG A 381 -21.95 4.49 -0.09
CA ARG A 381 -21.66 4.42 -1.54
C ARG A 381 -21.26 3.02 -1.98
N THR A 382 -20.42 2.34 -1.20
CA THR A 382 -19.99 0.97 -1.51
C THR A 382 -21.17 0.01 -1.43
N ALA A 383 -22.00 0.08 -0.40
CA ALA A 383 -23.22 -0.73 -0.28
C ALA A 383 -24.22 -0.43 -1.41
N LEU A 384 -24.43 0.84 -1.76
CA LEU A 384 -25.28 1.24 -2.88
C LEU A 384 -24.70 0.84 -4.23
N ALA A 385 -23.39 0.90 -4.43
CA ALA A 385 -22.72 0.44 -5.64
C ALA A 385 -22.86 -1.08 -5.81
N TRP A 386 -22.75 -1.84 -4.72
CA TRP A 386 -22.99 -3.28 -4.73
C TRP A 386 -24.44 -3.64 -4.96
N LEU A 387 -25.40 -2.95 -4.32
CA LEU A 387 -26.83 -3.09 -4.58
C LEU A 387 -27.17 -2.79 -6.06
N ARG A 388 -26.59 -1.72 -6.61
CA ARG A 388 -26.76 -1.36 -8.02
C ARG A 388 -26.20 -2.43 -8.96
N ARG A 389 -25.00 -2.96 -8.69
CA ARG A 389 -24.41 -4.09 -9.45
C ARG A 389 -25.27 -5.34 -9.38
N LEU A 390 -25.80 -5.69 -8.22
CA LEU A 390 -26.72 -6.83 -8.06
C LEU A 390 -28.02 -6.66 -8.83
N ILE A 391 -28.59 -5.45 -8.84
CA ILE A 391 -29.80 -5.14 -9.60
C ILE A 391 -29.51 -5.25 -11.11
N VAL A 392 -28.41 -4.66 -11.57
CA VAL A 392 -28.01 -4.69 -12.98
C VAL A 392 -27.70 -6.12 -13.46
N SER A 393 -27.00 -6.93 -12.65
CA SER A 393 -26.69 -8.32 -12.98
C SER A 393 -27.94 -9.23 -12.99
N LYS A 394 -28.96 -8.95 -12.15
CA LYS A 394 -30.21 -9.69 -12.15
C LYS A 394 -31.18 -9.26 -13.26
N LEU A 395 -31.02 -8.04 -13.76
CA LEU A 395 -31.88 -7.50 -14.85
C LEU A 395 -31.29 -7.75 -16.25
N GLY A 396 -30.14 -8.44 -16.36
CA GLY A 396 -29.57 -8.83 -17.66
C GLY A 396 -28.95 -7.68 -18.45
N PHE A 397 -28.69 -6.53 -17.81
CA PHE A 397 -27.95 -5.41 -18.38
C PHE A 397 -26.48 -5.50 -17.95
N GLY A 398 -25.72 -6.41 -18.56
CA GLY A 398 -24.30 -6.58 -18.36
C GLY A 398 -23.58 -6.68 -19.69
#